data_162ee1a155ec47ca7f748f6f5f96fca5
#
_entry.id   162ee1a155ec47ca7f748f6f5f96fca5
#
_cell.length_a   1.000
_cell.length_b   1.000
_cell.length_c   1.000
_cell.angle_alpha   90.00
_cell.angle_beta   90.00
_cell.angle_gamma   90.00
#
_symmetry.space_group_name_H-M   'P 1'
#
loop_
_entity.id
_entity.type
_entity.pdbx_description
1 polymer ?
#
loop_
_entity_poly.entity_id
_entity_poly.type
_entity_poly.pdbx_seq_one_letter_code
_entity_poly.pdbx_strand_id
1 'polypeptide(L)'
;MTKKSASRLNRDRRRIPRKDNIATISVDHDNRRVVFTTNDMLVKQLHREGPRLARSFDRLTKRHIVECSAVFGQVQGLMLRHLPRLDDDDFKATSARLLSSASNSLVASIEVARHGYRRQYGVLARTFIETLATVVAFAIKENALQQFHEGKLDSNKCVTWAKAALPPIGQYWGMLSREFVHIGKSYSAFEPPLEYTAADEALPFILNSLRGNVCLLHIVAELIFSDETDTPQYWSRNGQAASFDPTPEVRAWMEVFLKPVELGANDIGKA
;
A
#
# COMPACT_ATOMS: atom_id res chain seq x y z
N MET A 1 38.92 -31.46 -6.30
CA MET A 1 37.84 -30.80 -7.08
C MET A 1 36.62 -31.68 -7.02
N THR A 2 35.62 -31.25 -6.29
CA THR A 2 34.58 -32.10 -5.74
C THR A 2 33.35 -32.17 -6.67
N LYS A 3 32.83 -33.36 -6.92
CA LYS A 3 31.66 -33.75 -7.76
C LYS A 3 30.30 -33.03 -7.41
N LYS A 4 30.30 -32.10 -6.45
CA LYS A 4 29.07 -31.35 -6.04
C LYS A 4 28.72 -30.16 -6.91
N SER A 5 29.61 -29.68 -7.79
CA SER A 5 29.37 -28.52 -8.67
C SER A 5 28.54 -28.87 -9.93
N ALA A 6 28.64 -30.11 -10.42
CA ALA A 6 27.97 -30.52 -11.66
C ALA A 6 26.45 -30.78 -11.52
N SER A 7 25.94 -31.02 -10.29
CA SER A 7 24.53 -31.35 -10.08
C SER A 7 23.60 -30.14 -10.01
N ARG A 8 24.12 -28.93 -9.75
CA ARG A 8 23.31 -27.69 -9.73
C ARG A 8 23.04 -27.12 -11.14
N LEU A 9 23.96 -27.28 -12.07
CA LEU A 9 23.81 -26.82 -13.47
C LEU A 9 22.77 -27.61 -14.27
N ASN A 10 22.35 -28.78 -13.81
CA ASN A 10 21.44 -29.64 -14.53
C ASN A 10 19.95 -29.46 -14.14
N ARG A 11 19.62 -28.59 -13.17
CA ARG A 11 18.22 -28.31 -12.77
C ARG A 11 17.53 -27.26 -13.60
N ASP A 12 18.25 -26.45 -14.37
CA ASP A 12 17.72 -25.37 -15.21
C ASP A 12 17.56 -25.76 -16.70
N ARG A 13 17.54 -27.05 -17.01
CA ARG A 13 17.00 -27.48 -18.32
C ARG A 13 15.53 -27.08 -18.34
N ARG A 14 15.24 -25.87 -18.84
CA ARG A 14 13.89 -25.40 -19.15
C ARG A 14 13.22 -26.52 -19.93
N ARG A 15 12.28 -27.21 -19.29
CA ARG A 15 11.51 -28.25 -19.98
C ARG A 15 10.88 -27.60 -21.18
N ILE A 16 11.26 -28.03 -22.37
CA ILE A 16 10.59 -27.59 -23.60
C ILE A 16 9.09 -27.88 -23.42
N PRO A 17 8.22 -26.87 -23.55
CA PRO A 17 6.79 -27.08 -23.34
C PRO A 17 6.29 -28.14 -24.31
N ARG A 18 5.28 -28.90 -23.89
CA ARG A 18 4.62 -29.82 -24.79
C ARG A 18 4.05 -29.03 -25.97
N LYS A 19 4.11 -29.61 -27.18
CA LYS A 19 3.72 -28.96 -28.42
C LYS A 19 2.28 -28.43 -28.38
N ASP A 20 1.40 -29.12 -27.68
CA ASP A 20 -0.01 -28.80 -27.47
C ASP A 20 -0.22 -27.61 -26.48
N ASN A 21 0.81 -27.24 -25.72
CA ASN A 21 0.75 -26.11 -24.76
C ASN A 21 1.44 -24.84 -25.31
N ILE A 22 1.87 -24.80 -26.53
CA ILE A 22 2.50 -23.60 -27.12
C ILE A 22 1.39 -22.73 -27.73
N ALA A 23 1.31 -21.48 -27.26
CA ALA A 23 0.39 -20.47 -27.78
C ALA A 23 0.98 -19.76 -29.01
N THR A 24 2.23 -19.32 -28.93
CA THR A 24 2.94 -18.67 -30.05
C THR A 24 4.41 -19.04 -30.06
N ILE A 25 5.00 -19.03 -31.27
CA ILE A 25 6.45 -19.11 -31.48
C ILE A 25 6.84 -17.97 -32.42
N SER A 26 7.90 -17.26 -32.05
CA SER A 26 8.52 -16.22 -32.88
C SER A 26 10.01 -16.43 -32.91
N VAL A 27 10.62 -16.25 -34.07
CA VAL A 27 12.08 -16.29 -34.24
C VAL A 27 12.59 -14.85 -34.35
N ASP A 28 13.41 -14.46 -33.41
CA ASP A 28 14.09 -13.18 -33.39
C ASP A 28 15.48 -13.39 -33.99
N HIS A 29 15.59 -13.12 -35.30
CA HIS A 29 16.82 -13.34 -36.04
C HIS A 29 17.94 -12.40 -35.64
N ASP A 30 17.61 -11.16 -35.26
CA ASP A 30 18.58 -10.14 -34.86
C ASP A 30 19.30 -10.53 -33.58
N ASN A 31 18.56 -11.05 -32.60
CA ASN A 31 19.11 -11.49 -31.31
C ASN A 31 19.37 -13.02 -31.25
N ARG A 32 19.25 -13.73 -32.36
CA ARG A 32 19.50 -15.18 -32.48
C ARG A 32 18.78 -16.00 -31.43
N ARG A 33 17.50 -15.70 -31.14
CA ARG A 33 16.70 -16.37 -30.13
C ARG A 33 15.34 -16.80 -30.66
N VAL A 34 14.80 -17.85 -30.08
CA VAL A 34 13.40 -18.25 -30.27
C VAL A 34 12.63 -17.84 -29.05
N VAL A 35 11.59 -17.04 -29.26
CA VAL A 35 10.64 -16.61 -28.22
C VAL A 35 9.38 -17.44 -28.39
N PHE A 36 8.91 -18.05 -27.33
CA PHE A 36 7.64 -18.76 -27.35
C PHE A 36 6.83 -18.42 -26.10
N THR A 37 5.52 -18.44 -26.23
CA THR A 37 4.59 -18.33 -25.13
C THR A 37 3.78 -19.61 -24.98
N THR A 38 3.22 -19.85 -23.82
CA THR A 38 2.43 -21.04 -23.52
C THR A 38 1.02 -20.64 -23.09
N ASN A 39 0.03 -21.53 -23.38
CA ASN A 39 -1.38 -21.32 -23.06
C ASN A 39 -1.65 -21.14 -21.56
N ASP A 40 -0.73 -21.58 -20.72
CA ASP A 40 -0.84 -21.52 -19.25
C ASP A 40 -0.03 -20.36 -18.61
N MET A 41 0.39 -19.34 -19.38
CA MET A 41 1.19 -18.21 -18.87
C MET A 41 0.51 -17.50 -17.70
N LEU A 42 -0.77 -17.15 -17.83
CA LEU A 42 -1.52 -16.49 -16.75
C LEU A 42 -1.64 -17.39 -15.52
N VAL A 43 -1.94 -18.67 -15.73
CA VAL A 43 -2.02 -19.66 -14.63
C VAL A 43 -0.67 -19.79 -13.91
N LYS A 44 0.43 -19.84 -14.65
CA LYS A 44 1.78 -19.88 -14.08
C LYS A 44 2.09 -18.61 -13.29
N GLN A 45 1.77 -17.46 -13.84
CA GLN A 45 2.00 -16.18 -13.16
C GLN A 45 1.25 -16.09 -11.84
N LEU A 46 -0.03 -16.48 -11.81
CA LEU A 46 -0.86 -16.42 -10.61
C LEU A 46 -0.50 -17.49 -9.57
N HIS A 47 -0.31 -18.75 -10.00
CA HIS A 47 -0.23 -19.87 -9.07
C HIS A 47 1.17 -20.40 -8.81
N ARG A 48 2.19 -19.95 -9.55
CA ARG A 48 3.58 -20.39 -9.37
C ARG A 48 4.52 -19.22 -9.09
N GLU A 49 4.55 -18.25 -10.01
CA GLU A 49 5.46 -17.11 -9.87
C GLU A 49 5.01 -16.15 -8.77
N GLY A 50 3.72 -15.78 -8.73
CA GLY A 50 3.18 -14.91 -7.68
C GLY A 50 3.51 -15.39 -6.26
N PRO A 51 3.17 -16.62 -5.88
CA PRO A 51 3.54 -17.15 -4.56
C PRO A 51 5.06 -17.22 -4.30
N ARG A 52 5.89 -17.39 -5.33
CA ARG A 52 7.36 -17.35 -5.20
C ARG A 52 7.84 -15.93 -4.87
N LEU A 53 7.31 -14.94 -5.58
CA LEU A 53 7.60 -13.53 -5.36
C LEU A 53 7.15 -13.08 -3.97
N ALA A 54 5.93 -13.47 -3.56
CA ALA A 54 5.40 -13.18 -2.23
C ALA A 54 6.32 -13.70 -1.12
N ARG A 55 6.84 -14.93 -1.23
CA ARG A 55 7.80 -15.45 -0.25
C ARG A 55 9.09 -14.64 -0.18
N SER A 56 9.57 -14.07 -1.31
CA SER A 56 10.77 -13.21 -1.29
C SER A 56 10.51 -11.89 -0.57
N PHE A 57 9.34 -11.31 -0.78
CA PHE A 57 8.88 -10.12 -0.07
C PHE A 57 8.74 -10.39 1.43
N ASP A 58 7.98 -11.41 1.82
CA ASP A 58 7.69 -11.74 3.22
C ASP A 58 8.97 -11.95 4.04
N ARG A 59 9.97 -12.63 3.46
CA ARG A 59 11.26 -12.86 4.11
C ARG A 59 11.99 -11.57 4.49
N LEU A 60 11.89 -10.53 3.64
CA LEU A 60 12.60 -9.28 3.84
C LEU A 60 11.81 -8.27 4.66
N THR A 61 10.47 -8.42 4.74
CA THR A 61 9.59 -7.38 5.28
C THR A 61 8.87 -7.76 6.56
N LYS A 62 8.96 -9.02 6.99
CA LYS A 62 8.20 -9.58 8.13
C LYS A 62 8.18 -8.67 9.36
N ARG A 63 9.35 -8.16 9.78
CA ARG A 63 9.45 -7.26 10.93
C ARG A 63 8.64 -5.97 10.73
N HIS A 64 8.80 -5.34 9.57
CA HIS A 64 8.12 -4.07 9.26
C HIS A 64 6.62 -4.24 9.15
N ILE A 65 6.15 -5.36 8.58
CA ILE A 65 4.72 -5.70 8.52
C ILE A 65 4.15 -5.90 9.92
N VAL A 66 4.87 -6.57 10.82
CA VAL A 66 4.44 -6.76 12.23
C VAL A 66 4.32 -5.41 12.96
N GLU A 67 5.30 -4.53 12.81
CA GLU A 67 5.27 -3.17 13.39
C GLU A 67 4.06 -2.37 12.87
N CYS A 68 3.81 -2.40 11.56
CA CYS A 68 2.65 -1.74 10.95
C CYS A 68 1.31 -2.37 11.38
N SER A 69 1.28 -3.69 11.54
CA SER A 69 0.08 -4.42 11.96
C SER A 69 -0.40 -4.02 13.35
N ALA A 70 0.50 -3.68 14.27
CA ALA A 70 0.14 -3.19 15.60
C ALA A 70 -0.65 -1.87 15.52
N VAL A 71 -0.16 -0.91 14.72
CA VAL A 71 -0.85 0.38 14.49
C VAL A 71 -2.18 0.15 13.77
N PHE A 72 -2.18 -0.67 12.73
CA PHE A 72 -3.38 -1.01 11.96
C PHE A 72 -4.47 -1.63 12.85
N GLY A 73 -4.09 -2.53 13.79
CA GLY A 73 -5.02 -3.16 14.72
C GLY A 73 -5.71 -2.16 15.66
N GLN A 74 -5.00 -1.14 16.14
CA GLN A 74 -5.58 -0.07 16.95
C GLN A 74 -6.68 0.69 16.18
N VAL A 75 -6.39 1.03 14.92
CA VAL A 75 -7.37 1.73 14.06
C VAL A 75 -8.62 0.88 13.81
N GLN A 76 -8.44 -0.42 13.54
CA GLN A 76 -9.59 -1.32 13.33
C GLN A 76 -10.50 -1.35 14.56
N GLY A 77 -9.94 -1.32 15.77
CA GLY A 77 -10.72 -1.26 17.01
C GLY A 77 -11.63 -0.04 17.09
N LEU A 78 -11.14 1.15 16.69
CA LEU A 78 -11.95 2.38 16.64
C LEU A 78 -13.10 2.27 15.64
N MET A 79 -12.82 1.78 14.43
CA MET A 79 -13.82 1.69 13.36
C MET A 79 -14.93 0.66 13.66
N LEU A 80 -14.56 -0.51 14.18
CA LEU A 80 -15.49 -1.61 14.40
C LEU A 80 -16.59 -1.30 15.42
N ARG A 81 -16.36 -0.32 16.31
CA ARG A 81 -17.38 0.15 17.24
C ARG A 81 -18.58 0.78 16.54
N HIS A 82 -18.37 1.40 15.37
CA HIS A 82 -19.39 2.17 14.64
C HIS A 82 -19.98 1.43 13.45
N LEU A 83 -19.33 0.40 12.92
CA LEU A 83 -19.84 -0.35 11.76
C LEU A 83 -21.22 -1.01 11.99
N PRO A 84 -21.55 -1.55 13.18
CA PRO A 84 -22.88 -2.11 13.44
C PRO A 84 -23.97 -1.07 13.73
N ARG A 85 -23.61 0.17 14.09
CA ARG A 85 -24.55 1.24 14.48
C ARG A 85 -24.82 2.16 13.30
N LEU A 86 -25.55 1.66 12.31
CA LEU A 86 -25.72 2.37 11.02
C LEU A 86 -26.63 3.59 11.10
N ASP A 87 -27.51 3.68 12.11
CA ASP A 87 -28.60 4.66 12.16
C ASP A 87 -28.41 5.76 13.21
N ASP A 88 -27.50 5.57 14.17
CA ASP A 88 -27.36 6.47 15.32
C ASP A 88 -26.49 7.72 15.05
N ASP A 89 -25.48 7.61 14.16
CA ASP A 89 -24.56 8.70 13.79
C ASP A 89 -24.07 8.51 12.36
N ASP A 90 -24.74 9.16 11.41
CA ASP A 90 -24.41 9.05 9.98
C ASP A 90 -22.98 9.50 9.66
N PHE A 91 -22.47 10.54 10.33
CA PHE A 91 -21.10 11.01 10.12
C PHE A 91 -20.07 9.94 10.51
N LYS A 92 -20.17 9.38 11.73
CA LYS A 92 -19.25 8.34 12.20
C LYS A 92 -19.42 7.04 11.42
N ALA A 93 -20.66 6.64 11.16
CA ALA A 93 -20.96 5.41 10.43
C ALA A 93 -20.42 5.48 8.99
N THR A 94 -20.66 6.57 8.26
CA THR A 94 -20.15 6.75 6.91
C THR A 94 -18.61 6.86 6.90
N SER A 95 -18.04 7.60 7.85
CA SER A 95 -16.58 7.68 8.01
C SER A 95 -15.95 6.31 8.29
N ALA A 96 -16.54 5.49 9.18
CA ALA A 96 -16.07 4.15 9.48
C ALA A 96 -16.09 3.23 8.25
N ARG A 97 -17.15 3.31 7.42
CA ARG A 97 -17.23 2.55 6.16
C ARG A 97 -16.13 2.94 5.18
N LEU A 98 -15.88 4.25 5.03
CA LEU A 98 -14.81 4.73 4.15
C LEU A 98 -13.42 4.36 4.69
N LEU A 99 -13.19 4.48 6.00
CA LEU A 99 -11.93 4.04 6.61
C LEU A 99 -11.71 2.53 6.47
N SER A 100 -12.79 1.72 6.55
CA SER A 100 -12.73 0.29 6.27
C SER A 100 -12.38 0.03 4.80
N SER A 101 -12.96 0.78 3.86
CA SER A 101 -12.59 0.71 2.43
C SER A 101 -11.15 1.13 2.18
N ALA A 102 -10.68 2.19 2.85
CA ALA A 102 -9.29 2.61 2.82
C ALA A 102 -8.36 1.49 3.35
N SER A 103 -8.72 0.89 4.49
CA SER A 103 -7.97 -0.24 5.05
C SER A 103 -7.85 -1.41 4.07
N ASN A 104 -8.94 -1.75 3.37
CA ASN A 104 -8.92 -2.79 2.34
C ASN A 104 -8.03 -2.40 1.15
N SER A 105 -8.06 -1.14 0.73
CA SER A 105 -7.18 -0.62 -0.34
C SER A 105 -5.70 -0.69 0.06
N LEU A 106 -5.39 -0.38 1.33
CA LEU A 106 -4.05 -0.50 1.87
C LEU A 106 -3.58 -1.96 1.87
N VAL A 107 -4.39 -2.89 2.37
CA VAL A 107 -4.06 -4.32 2.37
C VAL A 107 -3.89 -4.85 0.94
N ALA A 108 -4.79 -4.48 0.02
CA ALA A 108 -4.68 -4.85 -1.39
C ALA A 108 -3.41 -4.29 -2.04
N SER A 109 -3.00 -3.06 -1.69
CA SER A 109 -1.76 -2.47 -2.20
C SER A 109 -0.53 -3.29 -1.79
N ILE A 110 -0.47 -3.72 -0.53
CA ILE A 110 0.60 -4.59 -0.03
C ILE A 110 0.58 -5.94 -0.75
N GLU A 111 -0.60 -6.52 -0.96
CA GLU A 111 -0.75 -7.82 -1.62
C GLU A 111 -0.25 -7.78 -3.07
N VAL A 112 -0.56 -6.74 -3.83
CA VAL A 112 -0.02 -6.61 -5.19
C VAL A 112 1.49 -6.35 -5.17
N ALA A 113 2.02 -5.59 -4.20
CA ALA A 113 3.45 -5.43 -4.01
C ALA A 113 4.12 -6.78 -3.73
N ARG A 114 3.58 -7.59 -2.81
CA ARG A 114 4.09 -8.94 -2.48
C ARG A 114 4.26 -9.81 -3.73
N HIS A 115 3.37 -9.68 -4.70
CA HIS A 115 3.42 -10.39 -5.98
C HIS A 115 4.29 -9.70 -7.05
N GLY A 116 5.08 -8.69 -6.67
CA GLY A 116 6.03 -8.01 -7.55
C GLY A 116 5.41 -6.90 -8.42
N TYR A 117 4.14 -6.58 -8.25
CA TYR A 117 3.44 -5.52 -9.00
C TYR A 117 3.66 -4.15 -8.36
N ARG A 118 4.92 -3.66 -8.41
CA ARG A 118 5.37 -2.44 -7.72
C ARG A 118 4.59 -1.20 -8.14
N ARG A 119 4.28 -1.09 -9.42
CA ARG A 119 3.54 0.06 -9.96
C ARG A 119 2.08 0.07 -9.50
N GLN A 120 1.42 -1.09 -9.51
CA GLN A 120 0.03 -1.24 -9.08
C GLN A 120 -0.13 -0.97 -7.57
N TYR A 121 0.93 -1.22 -6.78
CA TYR A 121 0.99 -0.75 -5.40
C TYR A 121 0.70 0.74 -5.28
N GLY A 122 1.38 1.59 -6.06
CA GLY A 122 1.21 3.03 -6.01
C GLY A 122 -0.18 3.50 -6.43
N VAL A 123 -0.82 2.81 -7.40
CA VAL A 123 -2.20 3.11 -7.83
C VAL A 123 -3.19 2.87 -6.68
N LEU A 124 -3.08 1.73 -5.99
CA LEU A 124 -3.95 1.41 -4.85
C LEU A 124 -3.66 2.29 -3.62
N ALA A 125 -2.38 2.58 -3.37
CA ALA A 125 -1.99 3.51 -2.31
C ALA A 125 -2.55 4.92 -2.55
N ARG A 126 -2.65 5.37 -3.82
CA ARG A 126 -3.32 6.65 -4.13
C ARG A 126 -4.81 6.62 -3.81
N THR A 127 -5.52 5.54 -4.17
CA THR A 127 -6.94 5.36 -3.83
C THR A 127 -7.15 5.41 -2.32
N PHE A 128 -6.26 4.79 -1.55
CA PHE A 128 -6.24 4.88 -0.09
C PHE A 128 -6.16 6.35 0.38
N ILE A 129 -5.20 7.13 -0.12
CA ILE A 129 -5.02 8.55 0.24
C ILE A 129 -6.24 9.39 -0.12
N GLU A 130 -6.85 9.17 -1.29
CA GLU A 130 -8.07 9.88 -1.72
C GLU A 130 -9.25 9.57 -0.78
N THR A 131 -9.37 8.32 -0.33
CA THR A 131 -10.40 7.95 0.63
C THR A 131 -10.19 8.63 1.98
N LEU A 132 -8.95 8.68 2.49
CA LEU A 132 -8.62 9.41 3.71
C LEU A 132 -8.92 10.91 3.57
N ALA A 133 -8.56 11.51 2.44
CA ALA A 133 -8.84 12.91 2.17
C ALA A 133 -10.35 13.22 2.19
N THR A 134 -11.17 12.30 1.69
CA THR A 134 -12.63 12.41 1.73
C THR A 134 -13.15 12.37 3.17
N VAL A 135 -12.63 11.48 4.00
CA VAL A 135 -13.01 11.40 5.42
C VAL A 135 -12.58 12.65 6.19
N VAL A 136 -11.37 13.17 5.94
CA VAL A 136 -10.93 14.45 6.51
C VAL A 136 -11.85 15.59 6.07
N ALA A 137 -12.25 15.62 4.79
CA ALA A 137 -13.16 16.64 4.29
C ALA A 137 -14.51 16.65 5.03
N PHE A 138 -15.05 15.49 5.42
CA PHE A 138 -16.26 15.41 6.25
C PHE A 138 -16.10 16.11 7.59
N ALA A 139 -14.91 15.98 8.21
CA ALA A 139 -14.65 16.58 9.52
C ALA A 139 -14.40 18.08 9.48
N ILE A 140 -13.92 18.63 8.35
CA ILE A 140 -13.45 20.02 8.29
C ILE A 140 -14.28 20.92 7.36
N LYS A 141 -15.21 20.37 6.58
CA LYS A 141 -16.02 21.12 5.63
C LYS A 141 -17.50 20.88 5.87
N GLU A 142 -18.20 21.96 6.16
CA GLU A 142 -19.65 21.98 6.23
C GLU A 142 -20.24 21.42 4.93
N ASN A 143 -21.31 20.63 5.03
CA ASN A 143 -22.01 19.98 3.93
C ASN A 143 -21.18 18.99 3.07
N ALA A 144 -19.94 18.66 3.42
CA ALA A 144 -19.17 17.68 2.64
C ALA A 144 -19.81 16.29 2.68
N LEU A 145 -20.30 15.85 3.82
CA LEU A 145 -21.01 14.58 3.98
C LEU A 145 -22.29 14.56 3.16
N GLN A 146 -23.09 15.65 3.20
CA GLN A 146 -24.29 15.77 2.39
C GLN A 146 -23.96 15.70 0.89
N GLN A 147 -22.94 16.44 0.42
CA GLN A 147 -22.51 16.40 -0.98
C GLN A 147 -22.04 15.00 -1.39
N PHE A 148 -21.44 14.24 -0.46
CA PHE A 148 -21.07 12.84 -0.69
C PHE A 148 -22.29 11.97 -0.93
N HIS A 149 -23.31 12.05 -0.07
CA HIS A 149 -24.55 11.28 -0.22
C HIS A 149 -25.30 11.65 -1.52
N GLU A 150 -25.21 12.91 -1.94
CA GLU A 150 -25.80 13.39 -3.19
C GLU A 150 -24.95 13.04 -4.43
N GLY A 151 -23.77 12.40 -4.27
CA GLY A 151 -22.86 12.08 -5.38
C GLY A 151 -22.23 13.31 -6.05
N LYS A 152 -22.19 14.46 -5.35
CA LYS A 152 -21.67 15.75 -5.85
C LYS A 152 -20.29 16.10 -5.33
N LEU A 153 -19.74 15.34 -4.38
CA LEU A 153 -18.46 15.61 -3.77
C LEU A 153 -17.32 15.25 -4.73
N ASP A 154 -16.48 16.23 -5.04
CA ASP A 154 -15.29 16.05 -5.90
C ASP A 154 -14.08 15.60 -5.07
N SER A 155 -13.47 14.47 -5.44
CA SER A 155 -12.33 13.91 -4.72
C SER A 155 -11.07 14.80 -4.74
N ASN A 156 -10.84 15.56 -5.84
CA ASN A 156 -9.72 16.50 -5.92
C ASN A 156 -9.90 17.68 -4.96
N LYS A 157 -11.16 18.13 -4.78
CA LYS A 157 -11.49 19.14 -3.76
C LYS A 157 -11.23 18.59 -2.36
N CYS A 158 -11.61 17.35 -2.08
CA CYS A 158 -11.32 16.70 -0.81
C CYS A 158 -9.81 16.68 -0.51
N VAL A 159 -8.98 16.30 -1.46
CA VAL A 159 -7.52 16.36 -1.32
C VAL A 159 -7.02 17.79 -1.07
N THR A 160 -7.62 18.77 -1.79
CA THR A 160 -7.25 20.19 -1.61
C THR A 160 -7.57 20.69 -0.21
N TRP A 161 -8.71 20.30 0.36
CA TRP A 161 -9.09 20.66 1.72
C TRP A 161 -8.27 19.90 2.76
N ALA A 162 -8.13 18.58 2.59
CA ALA A 162 -7.42 17.73 3.52
C ALA A 162 -5.95 18.13 3.68
N LYS A 163 -5.25 18.52 2.60
CA LYS A 163 -3.85 18.96 2.68
C LYS A 163 -3.63 20.22 3.50
N ALA A 164 -4.66 21.05 3.68
CA ALA A 164 -4.58 22.23 4.53
C ALA A 164 -4.57 21.86 6.02
N ALA A 165 -5.34 20.83 6.41
CA ALA A 165 -5.39 20.32 7.78
C ALA A 165 -4.27 19.31 8.07
N LEU A 166 -3.92 18.48 7.09
CA LEU A 166 -2.94 17.41 7.18
C LEU A 166 -2.05 17.39 5.92
N PRO A 167 -0.99 18.23 5.86
CA PRO A 167 -0.14 18.42 4.68
C PRO A 167 0.42 17.13 4.05
N PRO A 168 0.79 16.08 4.80
CA PRO A 168 1.28 14.82 4.24
C PRO A 168 0.32 14.18 3.22
N ILE A 169 -1.00 14.33 3.39
CA ILE A 169 -2.00 13.81 2.41
C ILE A 169 -1.73 14.38 1.01
N GLY A 170 -1.52 15.69 0.91
CA GLY A 170 -1.26 16.34 -0.38
C GLY A 170 0.08 15.93 -0.99
N GLN A 171 1.10 15.75 -0.17
CA GLN A 171 2.45 15.32 -0.60
C GLN A 171 2.41 13.89 -1.16
N TYR A 172 1.82 12.94 -0.42
CA TYR A 172 1.67 11.55 -0.85
C TYR A 172 0.81 11.46 -2.12
N TRP A 173 -0.34 12.13 -2.14
CA TRP A 173 -1.21 12.12 -3.30
C TRP A 173 -0.53 12.64 -4.56
N GLY A 174 0.19 13.77 -4.45
CA GLY A 174 0.91 14.37 -5.58
C GLY A 174 2.02 13.45 -6.10
N MET A 175 2.80 12.85 -5.21
CA MET A 175 3.85 11.90 -5.55
C MET A 175 3.26 10.66 -6.24
N LEU A 176 2.27 10.01 -5.62
CA LEU A 176 1.66 8.80 -6.16
C LEU A 176 0.97 9.05 -7.50
N SER A 177 0.32 10.21 -7.69
CA SER A 177 -0.29 10.59 -8.97
C SER A 177 0.73 10.70 -10.07
N ARG A 178 1.82 11.41 -9.83
CA ARG A 178 2.87 11.66 -10.82
C ARG A 178 3.63 10.39 -11.20
N GLU A 179 4.02 9.58 -10.21
CA GLU A 179 4.92 8.46 -10.43
C GLU A 179 4.19 7.17 -10.84
N PHE A 180 2.94 6.98 -10.40
CA PHE A 180 2.28 5.67 -10.53
C PHE A 180 0.96 5.71 -11.31
N VAL A 181 0.28 6.84 -11.44
CA VAL A 181 -1.05 6.91 -12.05
C VAL A 181 -1.02 7.53 -13.44
N HIS A 182 -0.34 8.66 -13.60
CA HIS A 182 -0.27 9.30 -14.91
C HIS A 182 0.65 8.52 -15.84
N ILE A 183 0.10 8.09 -16.99
CA ILE A 183 0.86 7.40 -18.04
C ILE A 183 1.83 8.40 -18.66
N GLY A 184 3.08 8.35 -18.21
CA GLY A 184 4.16 9.19 -18.66
C GLY A 184 5.37 8.37 -19.13
N LYS A 185 6.51 9.02 -19.33
CA LYS A 185 7.74 8.38 -19.79
C LYS A 185 8.17 7.18 -18.95
N SER A 186 7.94 7.22 -17.62
CA SER A 186 8.24 6.11 -16.71
C SER A 186 7.46 4.83 -17.05
N TYR A 187 6.29 4.94 -17.69
CA TYR A 187 5.51 3.77 -18.13
C TYR A 187 6.10 3.05 -19.35
N SER A 188 7.01 3.66 -20.07
CA SER A 188 7.68 3.01 -21.21
C SER A 188 8.73 1.98 -20.79
N ALA A 189 9.15 1.98 -19.51
CA ALA A 189 10.07 0.99 -18.99
C ALA A 189 9.36 -0.36 -18.82
N PHE A 190 10.01 -1.43 -19.28
CA PHE A 190 9.55 -2.80 -19.05
C PHE A 190 9.90 -3.21 -17.63
N GLU A 191 8.90 -3.35 -16.78
CA GLU A 191 9.04 -3.74 -15.37
C GLU A 191 8.34 -5.07 -15.11
N PRO A 192 8.97 -6.23 -15.41
CA PRO A 192 8.37 -7.51 -15.09
C PRO A 192 8.34 -7.72 -13.58
N PRO A 193 7.38 -8.50 -13.05
CA PRO A 193 7.42 -8.91 -11.66
C PRO A 193 8.71 -9.68 -11.36
N LEU A 194 9.50 -9.22 -10.40
CA LEU A 194 10.79 -9.80 -10.02
C LEU A 194 10.83 -10.14 -8.54
N GLU A 195 11.64 -11.13 -8.17
CA GLU A 195 11.94 -11.42 -6.76
C GLU A 195 12.56 -10.22 -6.07
N TYR A 196 12.17 -10.05 -4.81
CA TYR A 196 12.76 -9.03 -3.95
C TYR A 196 14.10 -9.50 -3.40
N THR A 197 15.05 -8.59 -3.37
CA THR A 197 16.38 -8.76 -2.76
C THR A 197 16.65 -7.60 -1.82
N ALA A 198 17.65 -7.72 -0.96
CA ALA A 198 18.05 -6.63 -0.07
C ALA A 198 18.57 -5.38 -0.83
N ALA A 199 19.00 -5.55 -2.08
CA ALA A 199 19.44 -4.46 -2.95
C ALA A 199 18.30 -3.86 -3.80
N ASP A 200 17.05 -4.24 -3.58
CA ASP A 200 15.89 -3.76 -4.34
C ASP A 200 15.52 -2.34 -3.89
N GLU A 201 15.74 -1.35 -4.73
CA GLU A 201 15.49 0.07 -4.42
C GLU A 201 14.00 0.39 -4.20
N ALA A 202 13.09 -0.39 -4.78
CA ALA A 202 11.65 -0.18 -4.61
C ALA A 202 11.15 -0.63 -3.23
N LEU A 203 11.82 -1.58 -2.58
CA LEU A 203 11.35 -2.15 -1.33
C LEU A 203 11.40 -1.16 -0.15
N PRO A 204 12.46 -0.37 0.07
CA PRO A 204 12.45 0.70 1.08
C PRO A 204 11.33 1.72 0.85
N PHE A 205 11.06 2.08 -0.41
CA PHE A 205 9.96 2.99 -0.74
C PHE A 205 8.60 2.40 -0.33
N ILE A 206 8.33 1.13 -0.66
CA ILE A 206 7.08 0.44 -0.30
C ILE A 206 6.92 0.41 1.23
N LEU A 207 7.98 0.07 1.97
CA LEU A 207 7.94 -0.04 3.43
C LEU A 207 7.77 1.33 4.12
N ASN A 208 8.47 2.36 3.66
CA ASN A 208 8.33 3.71 4.17
C ASN A 208 6.92 4.27 3.89
N SER A 209 6.42 4.03 2.69
CA SER A 209 5.05 4.39 2.31
C SER A 209 4.01 3.64 3.15
N LEU A 210 4.21 2.36 3.42
CA LEU A 210 3.33 1.58 4.30
C LEU A 210 3.28 2.15 5.72
N ARG A 211 4.44 2.46 6.32
CA ARG A 211 4.51 3.10 7.65
C ARG A 211 3.77 4.43 7.67
N GLY A 212 4.02 5.27 6.67
CA GLY A 212 3.30 6.54 6.53
C GLY A 212 1.79 6.35 6.38
N ASN A 213 1.36 5.38 5.59
CA ASN A 213 -0.05 5.10 5.34
C ASN A 213 -0.78 4.58 6.59
N VAL A 214 -0.20 3.65 7.37
CA VAL A 214 -0.84 3.20 8.61
C VAL A 214 -0.89 4.30 9.67
N CYS A 215 0.14 5.16 9.72
CA CYS A 215 0.16 6.33 10.59
C CYS A 215 -0.94 7.33 10.17
N LEU A 216 -1.07 7.65 8.89
CA LEU A 216 -2.14 8.52 8.37
C LEU A 216 -3.54 7.94 8.63
N LEU A 217 -3.70 6.63 8.49
CA LEU A 217 -4.96 5.96 8.80
C LEU A 217 -5.33 6.15 10.28
N HIS A 218 -4.36 6.02 11.20
CA HIS A 218 -4.58 6.24 12.63
C HIS A 218 -4.93 7.71 12.92
N ILE A 219 -4.16 8.65 12.39
CA ILE A 219 -4.40 10.08 12.54
C ILE A 219 -5.82 10.45 12.09
N VAL A 220 -6.26 9.94 10.93
CA VAL A 220 -7.59 10.26 10.40
C VAL A 220 -8.69 9.55 11.19
N ALA A 221 -8.48 8.31 11.63
CA ALA A 221 -9.44 7.61 12.49
C ALA A 221 -9.62 8.34 13.83
N GLU A 222 -8.54 8.80 14.46
CA GLU A 222 -8.64 9.58 15.70
C GLU A 222 -9.39 10.89 15.49
N LEU A 223 -9.21 11.59 14.36
CA LEU A 223 -9.97 12.81 14.04
C LEU A 223 -11.49 12.56 14.11
N ILE A 224 -11.95 11.42 13.60
CA ILE A 224 -13.37 11.07 13.53
C ILE A 224 -13.90 10.57 14.87
N PHE A 225 -13.11 9.76 15.58
CA PHE A 225 -13.52 9.04 16.80
C PHE A 225 -12.85 9.58 18.06
N SER A 226 -12.41 10.83 18.07
CA SER A 226 -11.67 11.42 19.19
C SER A 226 -12.47 11.49 20.51
N ASP A 227 -13.78 11.48 20.43
CA ASP A 227 -14.68 11.38 21.59
C ASP A 227 -14.81 9.96 22.16
N GLU A 228 -14.35 8.96 21.42
CA GLU A 228 -14.29 7.54 21.83
C GLU A 228 -12.90 7.18 22.41
N THR A 229 -11.94 8.09 22.34
CA THR A 229 -10.59 7.92 22.89
C THR A 229 -10.48 8.65 24.21
N ASP A 230 -9.97 7.98 25.26
CA ASP A 230 -9.78 8.59 26.57
C ASP A 230 -8.85 9.80 26.52
N THR A 231 -7.85 9.74 25.64
CA THR A 231 -6.87 10.82 25.44
C THR A 231 -6.50 10.91 23.96
N PRO A 232 -6.96 11.96 23.24
CA PRO A 232 -6.53 12.22 21.87
C PRO A 232 -5.00 12.40 21.80
N GLN A 233 -4.38 11.75 20.83
CA GLN A 233 -2.92 11.69 20.69
C GLN A 233 -2.39 12.59 19.57
N TYR A 234 -3.17 12.75 18.49
CA TYR A 234 -2.77 13.47 17.29
C TYR A 234 -3.45 14.81 17.11
N TRP A 235 -4.62 15.02 17.75
CA TRP A 235 -5.42 16.19 17.52
C TRP A 235 -5.70 16.95 18.80
N SER A 236 -5.41 18.26 18.80
CA SER A 236 -5.93 19.19 19.79
C SER A 236 -7.26 19.79 19.32
N ARG A 237 -8.19 19.98 20.24
CA ARG A 237 -9.48 20.66 19.97
C ARG A 237 -9.54 22.00 20.66
N ASN A 238 -9.88 23.02 19.86
CA ASN A 238 -10.20 24.36 20.39
C ASN A 238 -11.64 24.71 19.95
N GLY A 239 -12.60 24.40 20.81
CA GLY A 239 -14.02 24.43 20.45
C GLY A 239 -14.36 23.37 19.39
N GLN A 240 -14.91 23.80 18.26
CA GLN A 240 -15.23 22.91 17.15
C GLN A 240 -14.05 22.66 16.18
N ALA A 241 -12.99 23.46 16.29
CA ALA A 241 -11.84 23.34 15.40
C ALA A 241 -10.89 22.24 15.91
N ALA A 242 -10.52 21.32 15.04
CA ALA A 242 -9.46 20.33 15.27
C ALA A 242 -8.16 20.80 14.59
N SER A 243 -7.06 20.75 15.32
CA SER A 243 -5.73 21.08 14.83
C SER A 243 -4.81 19.89 15.00
N PHE A 244 -4.07 19.54 13.94
CA PHE A 244 -3.07 18.47 14.04
C PHE A 244 -1.93 18.93 14.92
N ASP A 245 -1.90 18.41 16.14
CA ASP A 245 -0.92 18.77 17.17
C ASP A 245 -0.62 17.54 18.05
N PRO A 246 0.19 16.61 17.55
CA PRO A 246 0.53 15.39 18.29
C PRO A 246 1.18 15.69 19.64
N THR A 247 0.88 14.86 20.66
CA THR A 247 1.54 14.93 21.94
C THR A 247 3.06 14.73 21.83
N PRO A 248 3.87 15.20 22.78
CA PRO A 248 5.33 15.01 22.74
C PRO A 248 5.74 13.55 22.62
N GLU A 249 5.03 12.64 23.32
CA GLU A 249 5.28 11.20 23.29
C GLU A 249 5.00 10.62 21.91
N VAL A 250 3.89 11.04 21.29
CA VAL A 250 3.50 10.60 19.95
C VAL A 250 4.45 11.15 18.89
N ARG A 251 4.91 12.40 19.02
CA ARG A 251 5.94 12.96 18.13
C ARG A 251 7.22 12.14 18.19
N ALA A 252 7.71 11.85 19.39
CA ALA A 252 8.90 11.02 19.55
C ALA A 252 8.72 9.61 18.97
N TRP A 253 7.54 9.01 19.17
CA TRP A 253 7.22 7.72 18.53
C TRP A 253 7.17 7.83 17.01
N MET A 254 6.54 8.86 16.44
CA MET A 254 6.46 9.07 14.99
C MET A 254 7.86 9.24 14.38
N GLU A 255 8.75 9.99 15.03
CA GLU A 255 10.14 10.16 14.56
C GLU A 255 10.87 8.83 14.44
N VAL A 256 10.65 7.92 15.38
CA VAL A 256 11.25 6.58 15.35
C VAL A 256 10.54 5.68 14.31
N PHE A 257 9.21 5.65 14.32
CA PHE A 257 8.42 4.78 13.46
C PHE A 257 8.51 5.15 11.98
N LEU A 258 8.58 6.44 11.66
CA LEU A 258 8.68 6.95 10.27
C LEU A 258 10.12 7.11 9.79
N LYS A 259 11.12 6.76 10.62
CA LYS A 259 12.51 6.76 10.19
C LYS A 259 12.67 5.90 8.93
N PRO A 260 13.43 6.38 7.92
CA PRO A 260 13.64 5.62 6.68
C PRO A 260 14.11 4.19 6.95
N VAL A 261 13.50 3.25 6.24
CA VAL A 261 13.86 1.83 6.32
C VAL A 261 15.16 1.61 5.55
N GLU A 262 16.16 1.09 6.23
CA GLU A 262 17.39 0.58 5.64
C GLU A 262 17.36 -0.95 5.74
N LEU A 263 17.39 -1.62 4.58
CA LEU A 263 17.46 -3.08 4.53
C LEU A 263 18.90 -3.52 4.76
N GLY A 264 19.20 -3.99 5.95
CA GLY A 264 20.53 -4.49 6.32
C GLY A 264 20.69 -5.99 6.07
N ALA A 265 21.96 -6.44 6.05
CA ALA A 265 22.28 -7.86 5.96
C ALA A 265 21.70 -8.69 7.14
N ASN A 266 21.35 -8.05 8.25
CA ASN A 266 20.76 -8.68 9.44
C ASN A 266 19.26 -9.01 9.29
N ASP A 267 18.58 -8.47 8.30
CA ASP A 267 17.17 -8.78 8.02
C ASP A 267 17.02 -10.10 7.23
N ILE A 268 18.15 -10.66 6.74
CA ILE A 268 18.19 -11.86 5.89
C ILE A 268 18.28 -13.17 6.71
N GLY A 269 18.46 -13.09 7.99
CA GLY A 269 18.80 -14.27 8.77
C GLY A 269 18.16 -14.36 10.14
N LYS A 270 16.93 -14.85 10.20
CA LYS A 270 16.35 -15.73 11.24
C LYS A 270 14.87 -15.96 10.92
N ALA A 271 14.61 -16.77 9.92
CA ALA A 271 13.29 -17.38 9.69
C ALA A 271 13.41 -18.87 10.04
#